data_cb23ffe9801eb04960611ac778f74ac0
#
_entry.id   cb23ffe9801eb04960611ac778f74ac0
#
_cell.length_a   1.000
_cell.length_b   1.000
_cell.length_c   1.000
_cell.angle_alpha   90.00
_cell.angle_beta   90.00
_cell.angle_gamma   90.00
#
_symmetry.space_group_name_H-M   'P 1'
#
loop_
_entity.id
_entity.type
_entity.pdbx_description
1 polymer ?
#
loop_
_entity_poly.entity_id
_entity_poly.type
_entity_poly.pdbx_seq_one_letter_code
_entity_poly.pdbx_strand_id
1 'polypeptide(L)'
;MAASILKKAGKYLQNLGESVLSKQLERQEGAADKNDEFGLQRFVTAQNTWNSYDVAVKELAEGRKRSHWIWFVLPQMRGLGHSYKSIYYGISCGHEAEAYLAHEVLGERLRNVCAVLLGQADK
;
A
#
# COMPACT_ATOMS: atom_id res chain seq x y z
N MET A 1 -2.39 -0.13 18.02
CA MET A 1 -2.83 -0.26 16.62
C MET A 1 -1.83 0.36 15.63
N ALA A 2 -1.44 1.60 15.80
CA ALA A 2 -0.46 2.25 14.91
C ALA A 2 0.88 1.52 14.87
N ALA A 3 1.40 1.07 16.02
CA ALA A 3 2.67 0.35 16.09
C ALA A 3 2.63 -0.97 15.30
N SER A 4 1.50 -1.69 15.33
CA SER A 4 1.34 -2.93 14.59
C SER A 4 1.32 -2.69 13.09
N ILE A 5 0.63 -1.65 12.65
CA ILE A 5 0.56 -1.25 11.24
C ILE A 5 1.94 -0.83 10.75
N LEU A 6 2.64 -0.01 11.52
CA LEU A 6 3.99 0.45 11.19
C LEU A 6 4.96 -0.73 11.03
N LYS A 7 4.89 -1.68 11.95
CA LYS A 7 5.76 -2.86 11.93
C LYS A 7 5.54 -3.70 10.68
N LYS A 8 4.29 -3.91 10.29
CA LYS A 8 3.95 -4.64 9.06
C LYS A 8 4.45 -3.92 7.81
N ALA A 9 4.21 -2.63 7.74
CA ALA A 9 4.62 -1.82 6.59
C ALA A 9 6.14 -1.77 6.47
N GLY A 10 6.85 -1.57 7.58
CA GLY A 10 8.31 -1.53 7.58
C GLY A 10 8.94 -2.83 7.14
N LYS A 11 8.45 -3.95 7.67
CA LYS A 11 8.93 -5.27 7.31
C LYS A 11 8.70 -5.56 5.82
N TYR A 12 7.54 -5.20 5.32
CA TYR A 12 7.17 -5.37 3.92
C TYR A 12 8.12 -4.60 2.99
N LEU A 13 8.36 -3.33 3.28
CA LEU A 13 9.25 -2.48 2.49
C LEU A 13 10.69 -2.98 2.52
N GLN A 14 11.15 -3.43 3.68
CA GLN A 14 12.50 -3.96 3.85
C GLN A 14 12.72 -5.20 2.99
N ASN A 15 11.75 -6.10 2.95
CA ASN A 15 11.86 -7.36 2.21
C ASN A 15 11.83 -7.17 0.70
N LEU A 16 11.27 -6.08 0.20
CA LEU A 16 11.07 -5.86 -1.23
C LEU A 16 11.95 -4.77 -1.83
N GLY A 17 12.72 -4.05 -1.00
CA GLY A 17 13.42 -2.85 -1.43
C GLY A 17 14.31 -3.02 -2.66
N GLU A 18 15.18 -4.03 -2.66
CA GLU A 18 16.11 -4.26 -3.75
C GLU A 18 15.42 -4.75 -5.02
N SER A 19 14.46 -5.67 -4.87
CA SER A 19 13.68 -6.18 -5.99
C SER A 19 12.90 -5.07 -6.69
N VAL A 20 12.36 -4.14 -5.92
CA VAL A 20 11.58 -3.02 -6.45
C VAL A 20 12.46 -2.13 -7.33
N LEU A 21 13.68 -1.83 -6.90
CA LEU A 21 14.59 -0.99 -7.68
C LEU A 21 14.91 -1.62 -9.03
N SER A 22 15.21 -2.92 -9.06
CA SER A 22 15.48 -3.64 -10.31
C SER A 22 14.27 -3.61 -11.24
N LYS A 23 13.08 -3.80 -10.72
CA LYS A 23 11.85 -3.80 -11.50
C LYS A 23 11.51 -2.40 -12.03
N GLN A 24 11.80 -1.36 -11.28
CA GLN A 24 11.60 0.01 -11.75
C GLN A 24 12.50 0.32 -12.96
N LEU A 25 13.74 -0.14 -12.93
CA LEU A 25 14.67 0.06 -14.04
C LEU A 25 14.18 -0.66 -15.30
N GLU A 26 13.71 -1.90 -15.16
CA GLU A 26 13.16 -2.66 -16.29
C GLU A 26 11.93 -1.95 -16.90
N ARG A 27 11.09 -1.35 -16.07
CA ARG A 27 9.89 -0.67 -16.52
C ARG A 27 10.18 0.64 -17.24
N GLN A 28 11.24 1.34 -16.87
CA GLN A 28 11.63 2.55 -17.57
C GLN A 28 12.05 2.27 -19.01
N GLU A 29 12.59 1.09 -19.26
CA GLU A 29 13.01 0.68 -20.58
C GLU A 29 11.86 0.11 -21.41
N GLY A 30 10.85 -0.43 -20.75
CA GLY A 30 9.66 -0.98 -21.39
C GLY A 30 8.59 0.07 -21.59
N ALA A 31 7.73 -0.15 -22.56
CA ALA A 31 6.55 0.68 -22.74
C ALA A 31 5.77 0.71 -21.43
N ALA A 32 5.23 1.88 -21.09
CA ALA A 32 4.37 2.02 -19.94
C ALA A 32 3.37 0.86 -19.91
N ASP A 33 3.29 0.22 -18.78
CA ASP A 33 2.42 -0.93 -18.61
C ASP A 33 0.96 -0.49 -18.81
N LYS A 34 0.48 -0.67 -20.03
CA LYS A 34 -0.89 -0.29 -20.38
C LYS A 34 -1.91 -1.29 -19.86
N ASN A 35 -1.43 -2.46 -19.47
CA ASN A 35 -2.26 -3.53 -18.93
C ASN A 35 -2.00 -3.61 -17.44
N ASP A 36 -2.94 -3.20 -16.65
CA ASP A 36 -2.88 -3.32 -15.20
C ASP A 36 -2.95 -4.81 -14.85
N GLU A 37 -1.83 -5.49 -14.99
CA GLU A 37 -1.72 -6.94 -14.88
C GLU A 37 -2.31 -7.47 -13.58
N PHE A 38 -2.09 -6.74 -12.48
CA PHE A 38 -2.54 -7.18 -11.16
C PHE A 38 -3.82 -6.48 -10.71
N GLY A 39 -4.41 -5.65 -11.56
CA GLY A 39 -5.62 -4.93 -11.20
C GLY A 39 -5.36 -3.90 -10.09
N LEU A 40 -4.20 -3.24 -10.11
CA LEU A 40 -3.83 -2.25 -9.10
C LEU A 40 -4.76 -1.04 -9.09
N GLN A 41 -5.48 -0.82 -10.17
CA GLN A 41 -6.47 0.27 -10.24
C GLN A 41 -7.54 0.13 -9.14
N ARG A 42 -7.80 -1.09 -8.67
CA ARG A 42 -8.76 -1.30 -7.57
C ARG A 42 -8.36 -0.53 -6.31
N PHE A 43 -7.05 -0.45 -6.04
CA PHE A 43 -6.53 0.33 -4.92
C PHE A 43 -6.68 1.84 -5.15
N VAL A 44 -6.31 2.30 -6.33
CA VAL A 44 -6.41 3.72 -6.67
C VAL A 44 -7.86 4.18 -6.59
N THR A 45 -8.76 3.41 -7.17
CA THR A 45 -10.19 3.72 -7.15
C THR A 45 -10.71 3.79 -5.71
N ALA A 46 -10.38 2.80 -4.88
CA ALA A 46 -10.84 2.77 -3.50
C ALA A 46 -10.27 3.94 -2.69
N GLN A 47 -8.99 4.23 -2.88
CA GLN A 47 -8.32 5.33 -2.16
C GLN A 47 -8.88 6.69 -2.55
N ASN A 48 -9.32 6.85 -3.79
CA ASN A 48 -9.90 8.12 -4.27
C ASN A 48 -11.38 8.26 -3.95
N THR A 49 -12.07 7.15 -3.72
CA THR A 49 -13.51 7.18 -3.41
C THR A 49 -13.73 7.85 -2.05
N TRP A 50 -14.53 8.92 -2.05
CA TRP A 50 -14.86 9.70 -0.86
C TRP A 50 -13.61 10.17 -0.10
N ASN A 51 -12.52 10.45 -0.84
CA ASN A 51 -11.26 10.91 -0.29
C ASN A 51 -10.72 9.97 0.80
N SER A 52 -10.90 8.66 0.63
CA SER A 52 -10.54 7.68 1.64
C SER A 52 -9.06 7.73 2.02
N TYR A 53 -8.17 7.99 1.05
CA TYR A 53 -6.75 8.13 1.35
C TYR A 53 -6.49 9.33 2.25
N ASP A 54 -7.07 10.49 1.94
CA ASP A 54 -6.87 11.69 2.75
C ASP A 54 -7.43 11.52 4.16
N VAL A 55 -8.59 10.85 4.28
CA VAL A 55 -9.18 10.52 5.57
C VAL A 55 -8.25 9.60 6.35
N ALA A 56 -7.68 8.59 5.70
CA ALA A 56 -6.74 7.67 6.35
C ALA A 56 -5.52 8.41 6.89
N VAL A 57 -4.92 9.27 6.08
CA VAL A 57 -3.74 10.05 6.49
C VAL A 57 -4.07 10.91 7.71
N LYS A 58 -5.21 11.57 7.69
CA LYS A 58 -5.66 12.40 8.82
C LYS A 58 -5.83 11.58 10.09
N GLU A 59 -6.52 10.44 9.98
CA GLU A 59 -6.75 9.57 11.14
C GLU A 59 -5.44 9.01 11.69
N LEU A 60 -4.52 8.63 10.81
CA LEU A 60 -3.21 8.15 11.24
C LEU A 60 -2.38 9.26 11.89
N ALA A 61 -2.45 10.48 11.37
CA ALA A 61 -1.76 11.62 11.97
C ALA A 61 -2.31 11.93 13.37
N GLU A 62 -3.59 11.71 13.59
CA GLU A 62 -4.22 11.87 14.89
C GLU A 62 -3.96 10.68 15.82
N GLY A 63 -3.38 9.59 15.29
CA GLY A 63 -3.13 8.38 16.06
C GLY A 63 -4.37 7.56 16.35
N ARG A 64 -5.43 7.74 15.57
CA ARG A 64 -6.73 7.14 15.88
C ARG A 64 -7.49 6.75 14.62
N LYS A 65 -7.53 5.46 14.33
CA LYS A 65 -8.27 4.92 13.21
C LYS A 65 -9.78 4.86 13.54
N ARG A 66 -10.60 5.48 12.68
CA ARG A 66 -12.07 5.52 12.84
C ARG A 66 -12.81 4.91 11.67
N SER A 67 -12.27 5.04 10.44
CA SER A 67 -12.94 4.65 9.21
C SER A 67 -12.37 3.35 8.65
N HIS A 68 -13.07 2.78 7.66
CA HIS A 68 -12.75 1.45 7.10
C HIS A 68 -11.91 1.59 5.83
N TRP A 69 -10.62 1.89 5.99
CA TRP A 69 -9.71 2.07 4.86
C TRP A 69 -8.50 1.13 4.86
N ILE A 70 -8.35 0.32 5.89
CA ILE A 70 -7.13 -0.49 6.10
C ILE A 70 -6.82 -1.40 4.90
N TRP A 71 -7.85 -1.99 4.30
CA TRP A 71 -7.69 -3.00 3.26
C TRP A 71 -7.07 -2.46 1.98
N PHE A 72 -7.26 -1.18 1.66
CA PHE A 72 -6.79 -0.61 0.41
C PHE A 72 -5.84 0.58 0.58
N VAL A 73 -5.58 1.03 1.78
CA VAL A 73 -4.56 2.05 2.06
C VAL A 73 -3.25 1.41 2.45
N LEU A 74 -3.29 0.34 3.24
CA LEU A 74 -2.10 -0.41 3.64
C LEU A 74 -2.15 -1.80 3.00
N PRO A 75 -1.21 -2.12 2.10
CA PRO A 75 -1.24 -3.40 1.41
C PRO A 75 -1.07 -4.56 2.39
N GLN A 76 -1.88 -5.59 2.20
CA GLN A 76 -1.86 -6.79 3.03
C GLN A 76 -1.83 -8.03 2.15
N MET A 77 -1.12 -9.06 2.59
CA MET A 77 -1.03 -10.30 1.85
C MET A 77 -2.36 -11.03 1.86
N ARG A 78 -2.74 -11.59 0.72
CA ARG A 78 -3.91 -12.45 0.62
C ARG A 78 -3.69 -13.70 1.47
N GLY A 79 -4.73 -14.16 2.13
CA GLY A 79 -4.68 -15.33 2.97
C GLY A 79 -4.63 -15.06 4.46
N LEU A 80 -4.43 -13.80 4.86
CA LEU A 80 -4.41 -13.44 6.28
C LEU A 80 -5.81 -13.26 6.85
N GLY A 81 -6.81 -13.14 6.01
CA GLY A 81 -8.21 -13.00 6.41
C GLY A 81 -9.13 -13.72 5.44
N HIS A 82 -10.41 -13.81 5.79
CA HIS A 82 -11.41 -14.53 5.02
C HIS A 82 -12.55 -13.64 4.52
N SER A 83 -12.56 -12.35 4.88
CA SER A 83 -13.61 -11.44 4.44
C SER A 83 -13.46 -11.12 2.95
N TYR A 84 -14.56 -10.68 2.33
CA TYR A 84 -14.54 -10.27 0.94
C TYR A 84 -13.45 -9.21 0.68
N LYS A 85 -13.37 -8.21 1.55
CA LYS A 85 -12.38 -7.12 1.40
C LYS A 85 -10.95 -7.62 1.52
N SER A 86 -10.68 -8.54 2.44
CA SER A 86 -9.34 -9.09 2.61
C SER A 86 -8.90 -9.89 1.38
N ILE A 87 -9.84 -10.54 0.71
CA ILE A 87 -9.56 -11.29 -0.51
C ILE A 87 -9.42 -10.34 -1.70
N TYR A 88 -10.37 -9.43 -1.86
CA TYR A 88 -10.40 -8.51 -3.00
C TYR A 88 -9.17 -7.59 -3.04
N TYR A 89 -8.76 -7.05 -1.89
CA TYR A 89 -7.62 -6.16 -1.79
C TYR A 89 -6.32 -6.87 -1.39
N GLY A 90 -6.35 -8.19 -1.23
CA GLY A 90 -5.15 -8.93 -0.86
C GLY A 90 -4.10 -8.94 -1.97
N ILE A 91 -2.85 -8.74 -1.59
CA ILE A 91 -1.71 -8.88 -2.49
C ILE A 91 -1.47 -10.37 -2.69
N SER A 92 -1.53 -10.82 -3.94
CA SER A 92 -1.53 -12.24 -4.27
C SER A 92 -0.14 -12.88 -4.32
N CYS A 93 0.89 -12.09 -4.60
CA CYS A 93 2.25 -12.62 -4.77
C CYS A 93 3.28 -11.49 -4.68
N GLY A 94 4.56 -11.88 -4.64
CA GLY A 94 5.66 -10.92 -4.60
C GLY A 94 5.71 -10.00 -5.81
N HIS A 95 5.34 -10.49 -6.98
CA HIS A 95 5.31 -9.65 -8.19
C HIS A 95 4.26 -8.55 -8.08
N GLU A 96 3.10 -8.85 -7.52
CA GLU A 96 2.08 -7.83 -7.27
C GLU A 96 2.58 -6.81 -6.24
N ALA A 97 3.25 -7.27 -5.20
CA ALA A 97 3.82 -6.40 -4.18
C ALA A 97 4.84 -5.42 -4.79
N GLU A 98 5.72 -5.93 -5.64
CA GLU A 98 6.70 -5.09 -6.35
C GLU A 98 6.00 -4.07 -7.24
N ALA A 99 4.98 -4.51 -7.98
CA ALA A 99 4.21 -3.66 -8.85
C ALA A 99 3.52 -2.54 -8.07
N TYR A 100 2.98 -2.86 -6.91
CA TYR A 100 2.34 -1.89 -6.02
C TYR A 100 3.34 -0.79 -5.61
N LEU A 101 4.51 -1.18 -5.14
CA LEU A 101 5.54 -0.24 -4.71
C LEU A 101 6.09 0.61 -5.86
N ALA A 102 6.17 0.04 -7.04
CA ALA A 102 6.64 0.73 -8.24
C ALA A 102 5.56 1.60 -8.87
N HIS A 103 4.30 1.44 -8.49
CA HIS A 103 3.20 2.21 -9.03
C HIS A 103 3.35 3.67 -8.63
N GLU A 104 3.20 4.57 -9.60
CA GLU A 104 3.44 6.00 -9.40
C GLU A 104 2.62 6.58 -8.25
N VAL A 105 1.34 6.26 -8.19
CA VAL A 105 0.45 6.77 -7.15
C VAL A 105 0.55 5.96 -5.86
N LEU A 106 0.43 4.64 -5.98
CA LEU A 106 0.34 3.76 -4.81
C LEU A 106 1.64 3.71 -4.01
N GLY A 107 2.77 3.65 -4.69
CA GLY A 107 4.07 3.63 -4.02
C GLY A 107 4.33 4.90 -3.23
N GLU A 108 4.04 6.06 -3.84
CA GLU A 108 4.19 7.34 -3.18
C GLU A 108 3.27 7.46 -1.97
N ARG A 109 1.99 7.10 -2.13
CA ARG A 109 1.02 7.15 -1.03
C ARG A 109 1.41 6.25 0.13
N LEU A 110 1.92 5.07 -0.16
CA LEU A 110 2.39 4.16 0.89
C LEU A 110 3.56 4.76 1.66
N ARG A 111 4.52 5.38 0.96
CA ARG A 111 5.66 6.03 1.62
C ARG A 111 5.19 7.16 2.51
N ASN A 112 4.21 7.95 2.07
CA ASN A 112 3.62 9.01 2.88
C ASN A 112 2.95 8.48 4.13
N VAL A 113 2.20 7.40 4.01
CA VAL A 113 1.53 6.77 5.15
C VAL A 113 2.57 6.25 6.14
N CYS A 114 3.64 5.63 5.67
CA CYS A 114 4.72 5.16 6.54
C CYS A 114 5.38 6.31 7.27
N ALA A 115 5.60 7.44 6.61
CA ALA A 115 6.18 8.63 7.25
C ALA A 115 5.28 9.16 8.36
N VAL A 116 3.98 9.20 8.13
CA VAL A 116 3.00 9.61 9.15
C VAL A 116 3.04 8.66 10.36
N LEU A 117 3.07 7.35 10.10
CA LEU A 117 3.14 6.35 11.17
C LEU A 117 4.43 6.47 11.98
N LEU A 118 5.54 6.76 11.33
CA LEU A 118 6.82 6.98 12.03
C LEU A 118 6.73 8.18 12.96
N GLY A 119 6.09 9.25 12.53
CA GLY A 119 5.85 10.41 13.39
C GLY A 119 5.02 10.06 14.61
N GLN A 120 4.03 9.18 14.48
CA GLN A 120 3.23 8.73 15.61
C GLN A 120 4.04 7.82 16.55
N ALA A 121 4.92 6.99 16.00
CA ALA A 121 5.74 6.09 16.82
C ALA A 121 6.70 6.85 17.73
N ASP A 122 7.10 8.06 17.37
CA ASP A 122 8.00 8.91 18.15
C ASP A 122 7.27 9.66 19.27
N LYS A 123 5.99 9.56 19.34
CA LYS A 123 5.17 10.17 20.40
C LYS A 123 4.82 9.13 21.46
#